data_49dd3da9a969f59e95610d23a7b12c71
#
_entry.id   49dd3da9a969f59e95610d23a7b12c71
#
_cell.length_a   1.000
_cell.length_b   1.000
_cell.length_c   1.000
_cell.angle_alpha   90.00
_cell.angle_beta   90.00
_cell.angle_gamma   90.00
#
_symmetry.space_group_name_H-M   'P 1'
#
loop_
_entity.id
_entity.type
_entity.pdbx_description
1 polymer ?
#
loop_
_entity_poly.entity_id
_entity_poly.type
_entity_poly.pdbx_seq_one_letter_code
_entity_poly.pdbx_strand_id
1 'polypeptide(L)'
;MSEDVFRRQIVWLARSAVRVVSLDTLMALPDDGDAVALTFDDGFVNFGDIAAPLLADHGLPSTLFVVADAVGRTNRWPGRPDRGVPELPLLDWDTLGRVAEQGVAIGGHTRSHIDLSGLTIDRLTDEIIGGADRIAEALGQAPSSFAYPYGTVTEAAANLVAARFAWGCTTEMRSLTGHDDRARLPRIDMFYLRESGQLERWGTARFRYHLRLRAGARLVRRRLRALTGAS
;
A
#
# COMPACT_ATOMS: atom_id res chain seq x y z
N MET A 1 0.65 -13.32 5.82
CA MET A 1 1.30 -13.13 7.15
C MET A 1 0.30 -13.59 8.19
N SER A 2 0.71 -14.28 9.28
CA SER A 2 -0.20 -14.65 10.34
C SER A 2 -0.54 -13.45 11.24
N GLU A 3 -1.68 -13.50 11.93
CA GLU A 3 -2.10 -12.47 12.88
C GLU A 3 -1.07 -12.23 13.99
N ASP A 4 -0.48 -13.29 14.56
CA ASP A 4 0.54 -13.17 15.61
C ASP A 4 1.78 -12.40 15.16
N VAL A 5 2.21 -12.62 13.90
CA VAL A 5 3.35 -11.87 13.33
C VAL A 5 2.97 -10.39 13.19
N PHE A 6 1.79 -10.13 12.67
CA PHE A 6 1.29 -8.75 12.50
C PHE A 6 1.19 -8.03 13.87
N ARG A 7 0.57 -8.67 14.88
CA ARG A 7 0.49 -8.12 16.24
C ARG A 7 1.85 -7.80 16.83
N ARG A 8 2.84 -8.70 16.69
CA ARG A 8 4.21 -8.43 17.16
C ARG A 8 4.84 -7.23 16.45
N GLN A 9 4.64 -7.08 15.14
CA GLN A 9 5.15 -5.95 14.38
C GLN A 9 4.53 -4.62 14.83
N ILE A 10 3.21 -4.58 15.06
CA ILE A 10 2.53 -3.37 15.53
C ILE A 10 2.95 -3.01 16.95
N VAL A 11 3.02 -3.99 17.88
CA VAL A 11 3.51 -3.75 19.24
C VAL A 11 4.95 -3.26 19.24
N TRP A 12 5.81 -3.79 18.37
CA TRP A 12 7.17 -3.31 18.23
C TRP A 12 7.20 -1.85 17.76
N LEU A 13 6.45 -1.50 16.72
CA LEU A 13 6.35 -0.12 16.21
C LEU A 13 5.86 0.84 17.31
N ALA A 14 4.80 0.46 18.03
CA ALA A 14 4.22 1.28 19.10
C ALA A 14 5.19 1.54 20.27
N ARG A 15 6.18 0.66 20.50
CA ARG A 15 7.13 0.74 21.61
C ARG A 15 8.53 1.21 21.20
N SER A 16 8.81 1.26 19.90
CA SER A 16 10.11 1.67 19.38
C SER A 16 10.26 3.20 19.36
N ALA A 17 11.47 3.65 19.09
CA ALA A 17 11.75 5.06 18.85
C ALA A 17 11.33 5.52 17.42
N VAL A 18 10.91 4.59 16.55
CA VAL A 18 10.45 4.90 15.19
C VAL A 18 9.09 5.57 15.28
N ARG A 19 8.98 6.78 14.76
CA ARG A 19 7.71 7.51 14.75
C ARG A 19 6.79 6.93 13.69
N VAL A 20 5.60 6.48 14.08
CA VAL A 20 4.55 6.12 13.12
C VAL A 20 3.66 7.34 12.91
N VAL A 21 3.58 7.81 11.68
CA VAL A 21 2.87 9.03 11.31
C VAL A 21 1.98 8.79 10.07
N SER A 22 1.08 9.72 9.76
CA SER A 22 0.32 9.66 8.51
C SER A 22 1.26 9.82 7.30
N LEU A 23 0.81 9.38 6.12
CA LEU A 23 1.59 9.55 4.89
C LEU A 23 1.87 11.04 4.60
N ASP A 24 0.88 11.91 4.79
CA ASP A 24 1.05 13.36 4.63
C ASP A 24 2.09 13.94 5.59
N THR A 25 2.03 13.52 6.86
CA THR A 25 3.01 13.94 7.86
C THR A 25 4.41 13.42 7.51
N LEU A 26 4.54 12.13 7.09
CA LEU A 26 5.82 11.55 6.70
C LEU A 26 6.48 12.37 5.60
N MET A 27 5.71 12.76 4.59
CA MET A 27 6.22 13.51 3.44
C MET A 27 6.55 14.99 3.75
N ALA A 28 6.06 15.51 4.86
CA ALA A 28 6.37 16.86 5.36
C ALA A 28 7.57 16.89 6.34
N LEU A 29 8.03 15.72 6.81
CA LEU A 29 9.16 15.65 7.73
C LEU A 29 10.49 15.90 7.00
N PRO A 30 11.47 16.49 7.68
CA PRO A 30 12.85 16.52 7.18
C PRO A 30 13.47 15.12 7.14
N ASP A 31 14.48 14.94 6.29
CA ASP A 31 15.14 13.63 6.03
C ASP A 31 15.98 13.09 7.20
N ASP A 32 15.94 13.71 8.37
CA ASP A 32 16.83 13.44 9.50
C ASP A 32 16.24 12.53 10.60
N GLY A 33 15.03 12.01 10.39
CA GLY A 33 14.33 11.26 11.42
C GLY A 33 13.87 9.86 11.02
N ASP A 34 13.92 8.92 11.97
CA ASP A 34 13.31 7.61 11.81
C ASP A 34 11.78 7.71 11.95
N ALA A 35 11.10 7.79 10.80
CA ALA A 35 9.64 7.80 10.74
C ALA A 35 9.13 6.84 9.65
N VAL A 36 7.91 6.33 9.84
CA VAL A 36 7.22 5.47 8.88
C VAL A 36 5.74 5.84 8.76
N ALA A 37 5.15 5.63 7.59
CA ALA A 37 3.72 5.59 7.40
C ALA A 37 3.28 4.15 7.11
N LEU A 38 2.22 3.71 7.79
CA LEU A 38 1.67 2.37 7.59
C LEU A 38 0.65 2.39 6.47
N THR A 39 0.81 1.50 5.51
CA THR A 39 -0.10 1.38 4.37
C THR A 39 -0.55 -0.06 4.18
N PHE A 40 -1.79 -0.24 3.77
CA PHE A 40 -2.42 -1.53 3.50
C PHE A 40 -3.11 -1.46 2.15
N ASP A 41 -3.06 -2.55 1.39
CA ASP A 41 -3.64 -2.62 0.05
C ASP A 41 -4.91 -3.47 0.06
N ASP A 42 -5.74 -3.32 -0.99
CA ASP A 42 -6.89 -4.12 -1.38
C ASP A 42 -8.18 -3.90 -0.58
N GLY A 43 -8.13 -3.63 0.70
CA GLY A 43 -9.32 -3.43 1.53
C GLY A 43 -9.94 -4.73 2.04
N PHE A 44 -9.13 -5.75 2.40
CA PHE A 44 -9.62 -7.02 2.94
C PHE A 44 -10.36 -6.85 4.27
N VAL A 45 -11.38 -7.68 4.51
CA VAL A 45 -12.18 -7.70 5.76
C VAL A 45 -11.31 -7.84 7.01
N ASN A 46 -10.23 -8.64 6.96
CA ASN A 46 -9.31 -8.77 8.10
C ASN A 46 -8.57 -7.47 8.46
N PHE A 47 -8.54 -6.46 7.59
CA PHE A 47 -8.07 -5.13 7.98
C PHE A 47 -9.02 -4.50 8.99
N GLY A 48 -10.33 -4.51 8.72
CA GLY A 48 -11.34 -3.97 9.63
C GLY A 48 -11.46 -4.75 10.93
N ASP A 49 -11.37 -6.09 10.86
CA ASP A 49 -11.56 -6.96 12.01
C ASP A 49 -10.34 -7.02 12.94
N ILE A 50 -9.12 -6.89 12.39
CA ILE A 50 -7.88 -7.13 13.15
C ILE A 50 -6.96 -5.91 13.13
N ALA A 51 -6.68 -5.35 11.93
CA ALA A 51 -5.65 -4.33 11.81
C ALA A 51 -6.12 -2.98 12.36
N ALA A 52 -7.29 -2.50 11.94
CA ALA A 52 -7.81 -1.20 12.34
C ALA A 52 -7.99 -1.06 13.86
N PRO A 53 -8.63 -2.02 14.56
CA PRO A 53 -8.73 -1.96 16.02
C PRO A 53 -7.35 -1.94 16.71
N LEU A 54 -6.43 -2.81 16.27
CA LEU A 54 -5.10 -2.88 16.87
C LEU A 54 -4.31 -1.59 16.65
N LEU A 55 -4.40 -0.97 15.49
CA LEU A 55 -3.75 0.30 15.19
C LEU A 55 -4.36 1.43 16.04
N ALA A 56 -5.69 1.47 16.18
CA ALA A 56 -6.40 2.44 17.01
C ALA A 56 -6.02 2.32 18.50
N ASP A 57 -5.93 1.09 19.03
CA ASP A 57 -5.51 0.82 20.43
C ASP A 57 -4.11 1.39 20.73
N HIS A 58 -3.26 1.51 19.72
CA HIS A 58 -1.90 2.04 19.85
C HIS A 58 -1.76 3.48 19.33
N GLY A 59 -2.84 4.11 18.87
CA GLY A 59 -2.81 5.47 18.29
C GLY A 59 -1.96 5.59 17.03
N LEU A 60 -1.87 4.52 16.22
CA LEU A 60 -1.04 4.46 15.04
C LEU A 60 -1.86 4.79 13.77
N PRO A 61 -1.59 5.92 13.11
CA PRO A 61 -2.29 6.27 11.87
C PRO A 61 -1.91 5.30 10.73
N SER A 62 -2.84 5.12 9.81
CA SER A 62 -2.63 4.25 8.65
C SER A 62 -3.39 4.73 7.42
N THR A 63 -3.00 4.22 6.25
CA THR A 63 -3.70 4.41 4.98
C THR A 63 -4.13 3.04 4.44
N LEU A 64 -5.38 2.91 4.04
CA LEU A 64 -5.94 1.74 3.37
C LEU A 64 -6.25 2.08 1.92
N PHE A 65 -5.57 1.44 0.98
CA PHE A 65 -5.83 1.59 -0.45
C PHE A 65 -6.90 0.59 -0.89
N VAL A 66 -8.01 1.07 -1.46
CA VAL A 66 -9.16 0.24 -1.79
C VAL A 66 -9.41 0.16 -3.29
N VAL A 67 -9.83 -1.00 -3.75
CA VAL A 67 -10.24 -1.27 -5.13
C VAL A 67 -11.72 -0.93 -5.26
N ALA A 68 -12.05 0.18 -5.92
CA ALA A 68 -13.35 0.83 -5.82
C ALA A 68 -14.55 -0.05 -6.24
N ASP A 69 -14.42 -0.82 -7.34
CA ASP A 69 -15.50 -1.68 -7.84
C ASP A 69 -15.55 -3.05 -7.14
N ALA A 70 -14.56 -3.36 -6.30
CA ALA A 70 -14.51 -4.60 -5.54
C ALA A 70 -14.98 -4.47 -4.08
N VAL A 71 -15.28 -3.26 -3.62
CA VAL A 71 -15.83 -3.00 -2.28
C VAL A 71 -17.10 -3.83 -2.06
N GLY A 72 -17.17 -4.55 -0.94
CA GLY A 72 -18.26 -5.47 -0.60
C GLY A 72 -18.28 -6.79 -1.38
N ARG A 73 -17.22 -7.09 -2.13
CA ARG A 73 -17.06 -8.32 -2.92
C ARG A 73 -15.86 -9.15 -2.42
N THR A 74 -15.15 -9.78 -3.35
CA THR A 74 -13.94 -10.56 -3.07
C THR A 74 -12.79 -10.11 -3.96
N ASN A 75 -11.57 -10.55 -3.65
CA ASN A 75 -10.35 -10.28 -4.42
C ASN A 75 -10.28 -11.05 -5.75
N ARG A 76 -11.41 -11.37 -6.38
CA ARG A 76 -11.43 -11.90 -7.75
C ARG A 76 -11.33 -10.76 -8.75
N TRP A 77 -10.12 -10.36 -9.05
CA TRP A 77 -9.86 -9.31 -10.02
C TRP A 77 -10.06 -9.80 -11.45
N PRO A 78 -10.62 -8.97 -12.37
CA PRO A 78 -10.56 -9.27 -13.79
C PRO A 78 -9.11 -9.16 -14.29
N GLY A 79 -8.59 -10.21 -14.91
CA GLY A 79 -7.36 -10.15 -15.72
C GLY A 79 -6.10 -10.79 -15.16
N ARG A 80 -5.85 -10.87 -13.87
CA ARG A 80 -4.68 -11.56 -13.31
C ARG A 80 -5.06 -12.37 -12.08
N PRO A 81 -5.28 -13.69 -12.24
CA PRO A 81 -5.51 -14.53 -11.08
C PRO A 81 -4.22 -14.56 -10.23
N ASP A 82 -4.31 -14.08 -9.00
CA ASP A 82 -3.25 -14.23 -8.02
C ASP A 82 -3.10 -15.70 -7.66
N ARG A 83 -2.23 -16.40 -8.38
CA ARG A 83 -1.96 -17.82 -8.13
C ARG A 83 -1.45 -18.01 -6.70
N GLY A 84 -2.23 -18.69 -5.88
CA GLY A 84 -1.89 -19.03 -4.49
C GLY A 84 -2.42 -18.04 -3.45
N VAL A 85 -3.15 -17.00 -3.84
CA VAL A 85 -3.94 -16.18 -2.91
C VAL A 85 -5.37 -16.76 -2.86
N PRO A 86 -5.89 -17.13 -1.67
CA PRO A 86 -7.25 -17.59 -1.54
C PRO A 86 -8.24 -16.47 -1.87
N GLU A 87 -9.45 -16.83 -2.28
CA GLU A 87 -10.53 -15.88 -2.38
C GLU A 87 -10.90 -15.40 -0.98
N LEU A 88 -10.79 -14.08 -0.77
CA LEU A 88 -11.04 -13.44 0.50
C LEU A 88 -12.04 -12.28 0.33
N PRO A 89 -12.93 -12.05 1.31
CA PRO A 89 -13.87 -10.94 1.26
C PRO A 89 -13.19 -9.60 1.48
N LEU A 90 -13.74 -8.57 0.84
CA LEU A 90 -13.34 -7.17 0.98
C LEU A 90 -14.39 -6.40 1.79
N LEU A 91 -13.92 -5.36 2.46
CA LEU A 91 -14.75 -4.45 3.25
C LEU A 91 -15.86 -3.83 2.37
N ASP A 92 -17.01 -3.63 2.94
CA ASP A 92 -18.09 -2.85 2.35
C ASP A 92 -17.93 -1.34 2.63
N TRP A 93 -18.73 -0.50 1.97
CA TRP A 93 -18.67 0.95 2.10
C TRP A 93 -18.99 1.42 3.52
N ASP A 94 -19.92 0.79 4.21
CA ASP A 94 -20.30 1.14 5.57
C ASP A 94 -19.13 0.90 6.55
N THR A 95 -18.43 -0.22 6.38
CA THR A 95 -17.24 -0.52 7.21
C THR A 95 -16.07 0.38 6.86
N LEU A 96 -15.87 0.70 5.56
CA LEU A 96 -14.87 1.68 5.15
C LEU A 96 -15.14 3.06 5.75
N GLY A 97 -16.40 3.50 5.78
CA GLY A 97 -16.79 4.74 6.47
C GLY A 97 -16.42 4.71 7.96
N ARG A 98 -16.77 3.63 8.67
CA ARG A 98 -16.43 3.49 10.10
C ARG A 98 -14.93 3.52 10.38
N VAL A 99 -14.11 2.82 9.58
CA VAL A 99 -12.65 2.85 9.79
C VAL A 99 -12.05 4.21 9.42
N ALA A 100 -12.62 4.92 8.45
CA ALA A 100 -12.23 6.29 8.13
C ALA A 100 -12.52 7.26 9.29
N GLU A 101 -13.70 7.16 9.92
CA GLU A 101 -14.04 7.93 11.13
C GLU A 101 -13.10 7.64 12.31
N GLN A 102 -12.50 6.44 12.36
CA GLN A 102 -11.49 6.05 13.35
C GLN A 102 -10.07 6.54 13.00
N GLY A 103 -9.90 7.33 11.94
CA GLY A 103 -8.63 7.93 11.57
C GLY A 103 -7.80 7.15 10.54
N VAL A 104 -8.36 6.12 9.91
CA VAL A 104 -7.73 5.45 8.77
C VAL A 104 -7.96 6.30 7.51
N ALA A 105 -6.88 6.75 6.86
CA ALA A 105 -6.98 7.41 5.56
C ALA A 105 -7.37 6.40 4.48
N ILE A 106 -8.38 6.71 3.65
CA ILE A 106 -8.75 5.86 2.51
C ILE A 106 -8.07 6.39 1.26
N GLY A 107 -7.28 5.53 0.60
CA GLY A 107 -6.59 5.81 -0.66
C GLY A 107 -7.16 5.02 -1.83
N GLY A 108 -6.83 5.43 -3.07
CA GLY A 108 -7.24 4.73 -4.29
C GLY A 108 -6.30 3.58 -4.65
N HIS A 109 -6.88 2.46 -5.16
CA HIS A 109 -6.12 1.31 -5.67
C HIS A 109 -6.67 0.83 -7.02
N THR A 110 -6.94 1.76 -7.91
CA THR A 110 -7.68 1.61 -9.15
C THR A 110 -9.16 1.27 -8.96
N ARG A 111 -9.86 1.21 -10.05
CA ARG A 111 -11.27 0.81 -10.07
C ARG A 111 -11.44 -0.70 -9.98
N SER A 112 -10.63 -1.46 -10.74
CA SER A 112 -10.82 -2.91 -10.93
C SER A 112 -9.59 -3.77 -10.60
N HIS A 113 -8.53 -3.21 -9.99
CA HIS A 113 -7.25 -3.86 -9.68
C HIS A 113 -6.53 -4.43 -10.92
N ILE A 114 -6.63 -3.74 -12.05
CA ILE A 114 -5.98 -4.16 -13.30
C ILE A 114 -4.49 -3.75 -13.32
N ASP A 115 -3.67 -4.50 -14.06
CA ASP A 115 -2.31 -4.06 -14.38
C ASP A 115 -2.38 -2.86 -15.33
N LEU A 116 -1.75 -1.75 -14.95
CA LEU A 116 -1.82 -0.48 -15.69
C LEU A 116 -0.90 -0.43 -16.91
N SER A 117 -0.13 -1.49 -17.19
CA SER A 117 0.72 -1.54 -18.39
C SER A 117 -0.10 -1.77 -19.66
N GLY A 118 0.28 -1.06 -20.72
CA GLY A 118 -0.34 -1.26 -22.03
C GLY A 118 -1.78 -0.74 -22.19
N LEU A 119 -2.32 -0.04 -21.17
CA LEU A 119 -3.64 0.57 -21.25
C LEU A 119 -3.61 1.88 -22.06
N THR A 120 -4.72 2.19 -22.74
CA THR A 120 -4.95 3.50 -23.35
C THR A 120 -5.11 4.57 -22.27
N ILE A 121 -4.94 5.84 -22.65
CA ILE A 121 -5.10 6.97 -21.70
C ILE A 121 -6.50 7.02 -21.11
N ASP A 122 -7.52 6.77 -21.91
CA ASP A 122 -8.93 6.76 -21.45
C ASP A 122 -9.15 5.67 -20.40
N ARG A 123 -8.58 4.48 -20.63
CA ARG A 123 -8.69 3.37 -19.68
C ARG A 123 -7.90 3.63 -18.40
N LEU A 124 -6.71 4.23 -18.50
CA LEU A 124 -5.93 4.68 -17.34
C LEU A 124 -6.72 5.71 -16.53
N THR A 125 -7.37 6.66 -17.21
CA THR A 125 -8.19 7.68 -16.56
C THR A 125 -9.38 7.05 -15.83
N ASP A 126 -10.12 6.14 -16.47
CA ASP A 126 -11.23 5.42 -15.83
C ASP A 126 -10.76 4.64 -14.59
N GLU A 127 -9.65 3.91 -14.68
CA GLU A 127 -9.12 3.13 -13.56
C GLU A 127 -8.61 4.00 -12.41
N ILE A 128 -7.90 5.08 -12.69
CA ILE A 128 -7.23 5.90 -11.67
C ILE A 128 -8.17 6.97 -11.13
N ILE A 129 -8.71 7.81 -12.03
CA ILE A 129 -9.58 8.93 -11.66
C ILE A 129 -10.99 8.45 -11.34
N GLY A 130 -11.60 7.62 -12.23
CA GLY A 130 -12.93 7.06 -11.98
C GLY A 130 -13.01 6.22 -10.71
N GLY A 131 -11.94 5.48 -10.36
CA GLY A 131 -11.84 4.79 -9.07
C GLY A 131 -11.83 5.74 -7.88
N ALA A 132 -11.07 6.85 -7.97
CA ALA A 132 -11.02 7.88 -6.92
C ALA A 132 -12.35 8.62 -6.77
N ASP A 133 -13.03 8.92 -7.87
CA ASP A 133 -14.32 9.61 -7.86
C ASP A 133 -15.40 8.73 -7.21
N ARG A 134 -15.38 7.41 -7.48
CA ARG A 134 -16.28 6.47 -6.81
C ARG A 134 -16.05 6.38 -5.30
N ILE A 135 -14.82 6.44 -4.84
CA ILE A 135 -14.50 6.51 -3.41
C ILE A 135 -15.04 7.82 -2.82
N ALA A 136 -14.80 8.94 -3.51
CA ALA A 136 -15.28 10.25 -3.09
C ALA A 136 -16.80 10.32 -3.00
N GLU A 137 -17.51 9.74 -3.97
CA GLU A 137 -18.97 9.65 -3.99
C GLU A 137 -19.51 8.85 -2.80
N ALA A 138 -18.89 7.70 -2.51
CA ALA A 138 -19.37 6.80 -1.47
C ALA A 138 -19.04 7.28 -0.05
N LEU A 139 -17.87 7.90 0.17
CA LEU A 139 -17.39 8.30 1.50
C LEU A 139 -17.48 9.81 1.77
N GLY A 140 -17.88 10.60 0.78
CA GLY A 140 -17.97 12.07 0.91
C GLY A 140 -16.60 12.76 0.95
N GLN A 141 -15.49 12.02 0.80
CA GLN A 141 -14.13 12.55 0.83
C GLN A 141 -13.28 11.93 -0.28
N ALA A 142 -12.63 12.79 -1.05
CA ALA A 142 -11.73 12.35 -2.12
C ALA A 142 -10.41 11.79 -1.54
N PRO A 143 -9.92 10.63 -2.04
CA PRO A 143 -8.63 10.09 -1.63
C PRO A 143 -7.48 11.03 -2.02
N SER A 144 -6.54 11.27 -1.08
CA SER A 144 -5.33 12.08 -1.30
C SER A 144 -4.16 11.25 -1.80
N SER A 145 -4.23 9.93 -1.71
CA SER A 145 -3.14 9.01 -2.05
C SER A 145 -3.62 7.83 -2.90
N PHE A 146 -2.67 7.26 -3.63
CA PHE A 146 -2.92 6.16 -4.57
C PHE A 146 -1.84 5.09 -4.43
N ALA A 147 -2.18 3.80 -4.59
CA ALA A 147 -1.23 2.71 -4.75
C ALA A 147 -1.42 2.02 -6.10
N TYR A 148 -0.30 1.73 -6.77
CA TYR A 148 -0.33 1.03 -8.06
C TYR A 148 -0.49 -0.47 -7.87
N PRO A 149 -1.54 -1.12 -8.43
CA PRO A 149 -1.65 -2.57 -8.42
C PRO A 149 -0.39 -3.23 -8.99
N TYR A 150 0.09 -4.28 -8.33
CA TYR A 150 1.32 -5.01 -8.70
C TYR A 150 2.60 -4.15 -8.71
N GLY A 151 2.49 -2.85 -8.41
CA GLY A 151 3.59 -1.88 -8.52
C GLY A 151 3.97 -1.55 -9.95
N THR A 152 3.08 -1.78 -10.92
CA THR A 152 3.31 -1.43 -12.32
C THR A 152 3.02 0.05 -12.53
N VAL A 153 4.04 0.81 -12.93
CA VAL A 153 3.96 2.25 -13.17
C VAL A 153 4.40 2.55 -14.60
N THR A 154 3.54 3.22 -15.36
CA THR A 154 3.88 3.84 -16.65
C THR A 154 3.97 5.35 -16.48
N GLU A 155 4.64 6.06 -17.39
CA GLU A 155 4.70 7.53 -17.36
C GLU A 155 3.29 8.15 -17.41
N ALA A 156 2.41 7.62 -18.25
CA ALA A 156 1.04 8.10 -18.37
C ALA A 156 0.26 7.92 -17.05
N ALA A 157 0.38 6.75 -16.40
CA ALA A 157 -0.25 6.50 -15.11
C ALA A 157 0.31 7.41 -14.01
N ALA A 158 1.64 7.60 -13.97
CA ALA A 158 2.27 8.47 -12.98
C ALA A 158 1.85 9.94 -13.15
N ASN A 159 1.71 10.42 -14.38
CA ASN A 159 1.22 11.77 -14.66
C ASN A 159 -0.24 11.96 -14.18
N LEU A 160 -1.14 10.98 -14.40
CA LEU A 160 -2.51 11.02 -13.89
C LEU A 160 -2.52 11.02 -12.36
N VAL A 161 -1.71 10.17 -11.73
CA VAL A 161 -1.59 10.13 -10.26
C VAL A 161 -1.04 11.46 -9.73
N ALA A 162 0.01 12.02 -10.34
CA ALA A 162 0.58 13.31 -9.94
C ALA A 162 -0.43 14.47 -10.10
N ALA A 163 -1.35 14.40 -11.06
CA ALA A 163 -2.37 15.42 -11.27
C ALA A 163 -3.52 15.35 -10.26
N ARG A 164 -3.84 14.14 -9.75
CA ARG A 164 -5.05 13.90 -8.95
C ARG A 164 -4.79 13.67 -7.47
N PHE A 165 -3.61 13.12 -7.13
CA PHE A 165 -3.28 12.72 -5.76
C PHE A 165 -2.03 13.46 -5.27
N ALA A 166 -1.93 13.63 -3.95
CA ALA A 166 -0.72 14.13 -3.34
C ALA A 166 0.41 13.09 -3.43
N TRP A 167 0.09 11.81 -3.25
CA TRP A 167 1.06 10.72 -3.13
C TRP A 167 0.68 9.49 -3.94
N GLY A 168 1.66 8.89 -4.66
CA GLY A 168 1.52 7.61 -5.35
C GLY A 168 2.51 6.59 -4.81
N CYS A 169 2.02 5.43 -4.33
CA CYS A 169 2.83 4.38 -3.71
C CYS A 169 3.07 3.21 -4.66
N THR A 170 4.33 2.82 -4.84
CA THR A 170 4.74 1.67 -5.64
C THR A 170 5.03 0.45 -4.77
N THR A 171 5.52 -0.63 -5.38
CA THR A 171 6.08 -1.79 -4.67
C THR A 171 7.61 -1.81 -4.73
N GLU A 172 8.28 -0.71 -5.08
CA GLU A 172 9.72 -0.62 -5.02
C GLU A 172 10.19 -0.76 -3.58
N MET A 173 11.03 -1.78 -3.31
CA MET A 173 11.39 -2.14 -1.94
C MET A 173 12.68 -1.43 -1.50
N ARG A 174 12.55 -0.23 -0.98
CA ARG A 174 13.63 0.56 -0.35
C ARG A 174 13.07 1.61 0.60
N SER A 175 13.94 2.20 1.39
CA SER A 175 13.59 3.39 2.17
C SER A 175 13.32 4.59 1.28
N LEU A 176 12.48 5.48 1.75
CA LEU A 176 12.21 6.78 1.17
C LEU A 176 13.46 7.69 1.26
N THR A 177 13.57 8.63 0.34
CA THR A 177 14.57 9.71 0.34
C THR A 177 13.89 11.04 0.00
N GLY A 178 14.45 12.18 0.37
CA GLY A 178 13.91 13.50 0.08
C GLY A 178 13.84 13.88 -1.42
N HIS A 179 14.39 13.04 -2.29
CA HIS A 179 14.40 13.25 -3.74
C HIS A 179 13.42 12.33 -4.49
N ASP A 180 12.61 11.54 -3.77
CA ASP A 180 11.67 10.63 -4.40
C ASP A 180 10.53 11.37 -5.09
N ASP A 181 10.17 10.87 -6.28
CA ASP A 181 9.01 11.34 -7.01
C ASP A 181 7.74 11.05 -6.19
N ARG A 182 6.99 12.09 -5.85
CA ARG A 182 5.76 11.99 -5.06
C ARG A 182 4.69 11.06 -5.67
N ALA A 183 4.74 10.85 -6.98
CA ALA A 183 3.85 9.91 -7.67
C ALA A 183 4.39 8.47 -7.68
N ARG A 184 5.59 8.19 -7.12
CA ARG A 184 6.27 6.88 -7.20
C ARG A 184 6.99 6.50 -5.90
N LEU A 185 6.38 6.74 -4.76
CA LEU A 185 6.98 6.49 -3.46
C LEU A 185 7.28 4.99 -3.27
N PRO A 186 8.49 4.63 -2.81
CA PRO A 186 8.85 3.25 -2.48
C PRO A 186 8.17 2.80 -1.18
N ARG A 187 8.03 1.49 -0.99
CA ARG A 187 7.48 0.91 0.24
C ARG A 187 8.27 -0.31 0.68
N ILE A 188 8.45 -0.48 1.99
CA ILE A 188 9.03 -1.68 2.59
C ILE A 188 7.90 -2.66 2.88
N ASP A 189 7.92 -3.81 2.21
CA ASP A 189 6.94 -4.87 2.42
C ASP A 189 7.24 -5.62 3.73
N MET A 190 6.35 -5.47 4.71
CA MET A 190 6.48 -6.04 6.07
C MET A 190 6.50 -7.57 6.10
N PHE A 191 6.07 -8.25 5.02
CA PHE A 191 6.22 -9.68 4.89
C PHE A 191 7.69 -10.13 4.96
N TYR A 192 8.63 -9.33 4.47
CA TYR A 192 10.05 -9.63 4.52
C TYR A 192 10.70 -9.35 5.89
N LEU A 193 9.93 -8.76 6.81
CA LEU A 193 10.34 -8.47 8.19
C LEU A 193 9.57 -9.33 9.22
N ARG A 194 9.01 -10.48 8.80
CA ARG A 194 8.17 -11.34 9.65
C ARG A 194 8.96 -12.18 10.66
N GLU A 195 10.25 -12.42 10.40
CA GLU A 195 11.09 -13.21 11.29
C GLU A 195 11.45 -12.41 12.54
N SER A 196 11.48 -13.08 13.70
CA SER A 196 11.88 -12.47 14.96
C SER A 196 13.28 -11.85 14.86
N GLY A 197 13.49 -10.71 15.48
CA GLY A 197 14.76 -9.99 15.46
C GLY A 197 15.05 -9.19 14.19
N GLN A 198 14.14 -9.15 13.20
CA GLN A 198 14.36 -8.36 11.99
C GLN A 198 14.05 -6.88 12.20
N LEU A 199 12.92 -6.55 12.86
CA LEU A 199 12.56 -5.18 13.18
C LEU A 199 13.47 -4.57 14.24
N GLU A 200 13.93 -5.38 15.20
CA GLU A 200 14.85 -4.97 16.27
C GLU A 200 16.21 -4.49 15.74
N ARG A 201 16.51 -4.77 14.47
CA ARG A 201 17.69 -4.27 13.76
C ARG A 201 17.45 -2.97 13.01
N TRP A 202 16.28 -2.36 13.15
CA TRP A 202 15.94 -1.11 12.47
C TRP A 202 17.07 -0.08 12.56
N GLY A 203 17.32 0.65 11.47
CA GLY A 203 18.37 1.67 11.41
C GLY A 203 19.81 1.15 11.30
N THR A 204 20.08 -0.15 11.55
CA THR A 204 21.42 -0.73 11.47
C THR A 204 21.89 -1.00 10.04
N ALA A 205 23.21 -1.13 9.85
CA ALA A 205 23.78 -1.56 8.56
C ALA A 205 23.26 -2.93 8.12
N ARG A 206 23.02 -3.84 9.08
CA ARG A 206 22.48 -5.18 8.82
C ARG A 206 21.03 -5.13 8.32
N PHE A 207 20.21 -4.23 8.85
CA PHE A 207 18.85 -3.99 8.37
C PHE A 207 18.86 -3.47 6.93
N ARG A 208 19.66 -2.43 6.64
CA ARG A 208 19.82 -1.87 5.29
C ARG A 208 20.32 -2.92 4.28
N TYR A 209 21.27 -3.77 4.68
CA TYR A 209 21.75 -4.87 3.84
C TYR A 209 20.66 -5.89 3.56
N HIS A 210 19.87 -6.29 4.57
CA HIS A 210 18.71 -7.18 4.38
C HIS A 210 17.72 -6.62 3.37
N LEU A 211 17.34 -5.34 3.47
CA LEU A 211 16.45 -4.70 2.52
C LEU A 211 17.00 -4.74 1.09
N ARG A 212 18.28 -4.43 0.90
CA ARG A 212 18.95 -4.47 -0.42
C ARG A 212 18.93 -5.87 -1.04
N LEU A 213 19.22 -6.90 -0.25
CA LEU A 213 19.14 -8.29 -0.72
C LEU A 213 17.73 -8.68 -1.18
N ARG A 214 16.71 -8.29 -0.40
CA ARG A 214 15.31 -8.57 -0.75
C ARG A 214 14.85 -7.79 -1.98
N ALA A 215 15.24 -6.54 -2.10
CA ALA A 215 15.00 -5.72 -3.28
C ALA A 215 15.62 -6.35 -4.54
N GLY A 216 16.90 -6.76 -4.48
CA GLY A 216 17.57 -7.45 -5.58
C GLY A 216 16.89 -8.76 -5.99
N ALA A 217 16.51 -9.59 -5.01
CA ALA A 217 15.79 -10.85 -5.27
C ALA A 217 14.40 -10.62 -5.91
N ARG A 218 13.68 -9.53 -5.54
CA ARG A 218 12.41 -9.14 -6.19
C ARG A 218 12.63 -8.71 -7.63
N LEU A 219 13.65 -7.90 -7.89
CA LEU A 219 13.98 -7.43 -9.23
C LEU A 219 14.32 -8.60 -10.17
N VAL A 220 15.15 -9.55 -9.71
CA VAL A 220 15.49 -10.77 -10.47
C VAL A 220 14.25 -11.59 -10.79
N ARG A 221 13.39 -11.86 -9.79
CA ARG A 221 12.14 -12.59 -10.01
C ARG A 221 11.21 -11.89 -11.01
N ARG A 222 11.09 -10.56 -10.93
CA ARG A 222 10.27 -9.77 -11.88
C ARG A 222 10.82 -9.89 -13.31
N ARG A 223 12.14 -9.80 -13.49
CA ARG A 223 12.77 -9.96 -14.81
C ARG A 223 12.60 -11.38 -15.37
N LEU A 224 12.79 -12.41 -14.55
CA LEU A 224 12.59 -13.81 -14.97
C LEU A 224 11.14 -14.06 -15.39
N ARG A 225 10.15 -13.57 -14.65
CA ARG A 225 8.73 -13.68 -15.03
C ARG A 225 8.44 -12.98 -16.36
N ALA A 226 9.01 -11.80 -16.60
CA ALA A 226 8.86 -11.08 -17.87
C ALA A 226 9.47 -11.86 -19.05
N LEU A 227 10.58 -12.57 -18.85
CA LEU A 227 11.25 -13.38 -19.89
C LEU A 227 10.56 -14.71 -20.17
N THR A 228 9.93 -15.31 -19.16
CA THR A 228 9.29 -16.64 -19.30
C THR A 228 7.84 -16.56 -19.77
N GLY A 229 7.29 -15.35 -20.00
CA GLY A 229 5.89 -15.18 -20.37
C GLY A 229 4.90 -15.76 -19.35
N ALA A 230 5.37 -16.15 -18.17
CA ALA A 230 4.54 -16.66 -17.08
C ALA A 230 3.85 -15.48 -16.39
N SER A 231 2.74 -15.06 -17.03
CA SER A 231 1.74 -14.14 -16.45
C SER A 231 0.87 -14.90 -15.46
#